data_76facbf7f743b94d36642dbb12a075e3
#
_entry.id   76facbf7f743b94d36642dbb12a075e3
#
_cell.length_a   1.000
_cell.length_b   1.000
_cell.length_c   1.000
_cell.angle_alpha   90.00
_cell.angle_beta   90.00
_cell.angle_gamma   90.00
#
_symmetry.space_group_name_H-M   'P 1'
#
loop_
_entity.id
_entity.type
_entity.pdbx_description
1 polymer ?
#
loop_
_entity_poly.entity_id
_entity_poly.type
_entity_poly.pdbx_seq_one_letter_code
_entity_poly.pdbx_strand_id
1 'polypeptide(L)'
;NHPGSSDLAGRLFLIVLGLIIALLGTLFVWLLARSFLRAYSMRQWPEVACVILASEVEEKRHDPDSPVEFRQDLSFGYEWKGTAYTGDHLTLRGSPWSSKREEIESRAAQYTAGMSTTCRVNPADPAVAVLKPDSLAPGYSIWFPGLFVVGGLGISWRAAFGKKTKP
;
A
#
# COMPACT_ATOMS: atom_id res chain seq x y z
N ASN A 1 41.34 -21.18 29.17
CA ASN A 1 40.22 -21.25 28.21
C ASN A 1 38.91 -21.36 28.98
N HIS A 2 38.15 -20.26 29.08
CA HIS A 2 36.82 -20.26 29.68
C HIS A 2 35.78 -20.64 28.59
N PRO A 3 35.21 -21.89 28.62
CA PRO A 3 34.26 -22.34 27.62
C PRO A 3 32.84 -21.76 27.78
N GLY A 4 32.63 -20.91 28.77
CA GLY A 4 31.30 -20.36 29.06
C GLY A 4 30.96 -19.03 28.37
N SER A 5 31.93 -18.22 27.99
CA SER A 5 31.67 -16.87 27.47
C SER A 5 31.27 -16.86 25.97
N SER A 6 31.85 -17.74 25.17
CA SER A 6 31.56 -17.87 23.75
C SER A 6 30.14 -18.41 23.52
N ASP A 7 29.66 -19.34 24.35
CA ASP A 7 28.32 -19.89 24.30
C ASP A 7 27.23 -18.84 24.64
N LEU A 8 27.52 -17.99 25.64
CA LEU A 8 26.60 -16.93 26.05
C LEU A 8 26.50 -15.83 24.96
N ALA A 9 27.63 -15.44 24.38
CA ALA A 9 27.67 -14.46 23.31
C ALA A 9 26.93 -14.96 22.07
N GLY A 10 27.10 -16.23 21.67
CA GLY A 10 26.36 -16.83 20.56
C GLY A 10 24.84 -16.88 20.79
N ARG A 11 24.42 -17.21 22.02
CA ARG A 11 22.99 -17.22 22.39
C ARG A 11 22.39 -15.81 22.36
N LEU A 12 23.08 -14.83 22.94
CA LEU A 12 22.69 -13.42 22.88
C LEU A 12 22.57 -12.91 21.45
N PHE A 13 23.54 -13.23 20.61
CA PHE A 13 23.51 -12.87 19.19
C PHE A 13 22.26 -13.43 18.49
N LEU A 14 21.94 -14.72 18.66
CA LEU A 14 20.76 -15.33 18.07
C LEU A 14 19.44 -14.74 18.59
N ILE A 15 19.38 -14.39 19.88
CA ILE A 15 18.20 -13.74 20.46
C ILE A 15 18.01 -12.36 19.83
N VAL A 16 19.06 -11.55 19.76
CA VAL A 16 19.01 -10.20 19.18
C VAL A 16 18.64 -10.28 17.69
N LEU A 17 19.28 -11.18 16.95
CA LEU A 17 19.00 -11.38 15.53
C LEU A 17 17.54 -11.80 15.30
N GLY A 18 17.04 -12.77 16.07
CA GLY A 18 15.67 -13.22 15.96
C GLY A 18 14.64 -12.12 16.32
N LEU A 19 14.96 -11.28 17.33
CA LEU A 19 14.11 -10.14 17.69
C LEU A 19 14.09 -9.07 16.59
N ILE A 20 15.24 -8.78 15.96
CA ILE A 20 15.30 -7.84 14.83
C ILE A 20 14.44 -8.33 13.67
N ILE A 21 14.56 -9.60 13.30
CA ILE A 21 13.77 -10.21 12.23
C ILE A 21 12.26 -10.14 12.57
N ALA A 22 11.88 -10.48 13.80
CA ALA A 22 10.50 -10.41 14.26
C ALA A 22 9.95 -8.96 14.24
N LEU A 23 10.74 -7.98 14.66
CA LEU A 23 10.38 -6.56 14.63
C LEU A 23 10.14 -6.06 13.20
N LEU A 24 11.06 -6.37 12.28
CA LEU A 24 10.91 -6.02 10.86
C LEU A 24 9.66 -6.68 10.26
N GLY A 25 9.44 -7.98 10.52
CA GLY A 25 8.24 -8.69 10.09
C GLY A 25 6.97 -8.03 10.63
N THR A 26 6.94 -7.66 11.89
CA THR A 26 5.80 -6.98 12.53
C THR A 26 5.50 -5.62 11.90
N LEU A 27 6.55 -4.84 11.60
CA LEU A 27 6.41 -3.55 10.90
C LEU A 27 5.74 -3.73 9.54
N PHE A 28 6.20 -4.71 8.75
CA PHE A 28 5.61 -5.00 7.44
C PHE A 28 4.17 -5.50 7.54
N VAL A 29 3.88 -6.39 8.49
CA VAL A 29 2.50 -6.85 8.76
C VAL A 29 1.60 -5.66 9.09
N TRP A 30 2.05 -4.75 9.95
CA TRP A 30 1.29 -3.56 10.32
C TRP A 30 1.02 -2.63 9.13
N LEU A 31 2.04 -2.37 8.28
CA LEU A 31 1.90 -1.53 7.08
C LEU A 31 0.90 -2.13 6.08
N LEU A 32 0.99 -3.45 5.84
CA LEU A 32 0.08 -4.16 4.94
C LEU A 32 -1.34 -4.21 5.50
N ALA A 33 -1.50 -4.48 6.80
CA ALA A 33 -2.79 -4.47 7.47
C ALA A 33 -3.46 -3.10 7.40
N ARG A 34 -2.72 -2.03 7.68
CA ARG A 34 -3.22 -0.65 7.56
C ARG A 34 -3.68 -0.34 6.14
N SER A 35 -2.90 -0.74 5.13
CA SER A 35 -3.25 -0.55 3.72
C SER A 35 -4.51 -1.34 3.34
N PHE A 36 -4.62 -2.58 3.80
CA PHE A 36 -5.79 -3.43 3.59
C PHE A 36 -7.05 -2.86 4.24
N LEU A 37 -6.98 -2.46 5.51
CA LEU A 37 -8.12 -1.88 6.23
C LEU A 37 -8.62 -0.60 5.56
N ARG A 38 -7.71 0.23 5.05
CA ARG A 38 -8.06 1.43 4.29
C ARG A 38 -8.79 1.06 3.01
N ALA A 39 -8.26 0.13 2.21
CA ALA A 39 -8.89 -0.32 0.98
C ALA A 39 -10.26 -0.97 1.23
N TYR A 40 -10.40 -1.69 2.35
CA TYR A 40 -11.65 -2.29 2.76
C TYR A 40 -12.69 -1.24 3.17
N SER A 41 -12.30 -0.22 3.95
CA SER A 41 -13.22 0.86 4.35
C SER A 41 -13.73 1.66 3.15
N MET A 42 -12.88 1.93 2.14
CA MET A 42 -13.31 2.61 0.91
C MET A 42 -14.39 1.86 0.13
N ARG A 43 -14.40 0.52 0.20
CA ARG A 43 -15.45 -0.28 -0.45
C ARG A 43 -16.82 -0.13 0.20
N GLN A 44 -16.85 0.34 1.43
CA GLN A 44 -18.07 0.62 2.17
C GLN A 44 -18.57 2.07 1.99
N TRP A 45 -17.78 2.92 1.32
CA TRP A 45 -18.18 4.28 1.02
C TRP A 45 -19.39 4.28 0.07
N PRO A 46 -20.35 5.19 0.27
CA PRO A 46 -21.50 5.31 -0.61
C PRO A 46 -21.07 5.65 -2.04
N GLU A 47 -21.75 5.02 -2.98
CA GLU A 47 -21.61 5.30 -4.41
C GLU A 47 -22.51 6.45 -4.79
N VAL A 48 -21.96 7.40 -5.55
CA VAL A 48 -22.66 8.59 -6.04
C VAL A 48 -22.39 8.72 -7.54
N ALA A 49 -23.40 9.17 -8.27
CA ALA A 49 -23.23 9.51 -9.68
C ALA A 49 -22.22 10.66 -9.82
N CYS A 50 -21.33 10.54 -10.78
CA CYS A 50 -20.35 11.56 -11.10
C CYS A 50 -20.16 11.69 -12.61
N VAL A 51 -19.64 12.83 -13.04
CA VAL A 51 -19.34 13.13 -14.44
C VAL A 51 -17.84 13.45 -14.56
N ILE A 52 -17.19 12.82 -15.52
CA ILE A 52 -15.78 13.10 -15.83
C ILE A 52 -15.69 14.49 -16.45
N LEU A 53 -14.89 15.37 -15.85
CA LEU A 53 -14.68 16.73 -16.32
C LEU A 53 -13.49 16.79 -17.27
N ALA A 54 -12.39 16.14 -16.93
CA ALA A 54 -11.19 16.03 -17.75
C ALA A 54 -10.48 14.69 -17.49
N SER A 55 -9.81 14.17 -18.52
CA SER A 55 -8.92 13.01 -18.42
C SER A 55 -7.82 13.17 -19.47
N GLU A 56 -6.66 13.58 -19.03
CA GLU A 56 -5.52 13.91 -19.85
C GLU A 56 -4.28 13.11 -19.44
N VAL A 57 -3.31 13.04 -20.35
CA VAL A 57 -2.01 12.43 -20.06
C VAL A 57 -1.01 13.54 -19.81
N GLU A 58 -0.53 13.63 -18.59
CA GLU A 58 0.52 14.56 -18.20
C GLU A 58 1.89 13.93 -18.44
N GLU A 59 2.79 14.69 -19.07
CA GLU A 59 4.18 14.32 -19.28
C GLU A 59 5.08 15.09 -18.32
N LYS A 60 6.05 14.41 -17.72
CA LYS A 60 7.08 15.03 -16.90
C LYS A 60 8.46 14.48 -17.22
N ARG A 61 9.43 15.37 -17.31
CA ARG A 61 10.84 15.04 -17.40
C ARG A 61 11.57 15.75 -16.27
N HIS A 62 12.33 15.01 -15.48
CA HIS A 62 13.06 15.58 -14.34
C HIS A 62 14.33 16.29 -14.79
N ASP A 63 15.05 15.69 -15.74
CA ASP A 63 16.29 16.21 -16.33
C ASP A 63 16.29 15.96 -17.85
N PRO A 64 17.08 16.71 -18.65
CA PRO A 64 17.17 16.50 -20.10
C PRO A 64 17.51 15.08 -20.52
N ASP A 65 18.31 14.37 -19.72
CA ASP A 65 18.76 12.99 -19.97
C ASP A 65 17.90 11.92 -19.28
N SER A 66 16.90 12.34 -18.49
CA SER A 66 15.99 11.40 -17.81
C SER A 66 14.90 10.89 -18.75
N PRO A 67 14.43 9.64 -18.57
CA PRO A 67 13.27 9.13 -19.29
C PRO A 67 12.04 9.99 -18.99
N VAL A 68 11.19 10.15 -20.00
CA VAL A 68 9.90 10.82 -19.85
C VAL A 68 8.97 9.91 -19.04
N GLU A 69 8.32 10.48 -18.04
CA GLU A 69 7.30 9.81 -17.23
C GLU A 69 5.92 10.39 -17.57
N PHE A 70 4.92 9.53 -17.55
CA PHE A 70 3.54 9.83 -17.89
C PHE A 70 2.64 9.54 -16.70
N ARG A 71 1.60 10.37 -16.53
CA ARG A 71 0.59 10.21 -15.51
C ARG A 71 -0.78 10.54 -16.10
N GLN A 72 -1.81 9.82 -15.69
CA GLN A 72 -3.18 10.23 -15.96
C GLN A 72 -3.55 11.36 -14.99
N ASP A 73 -3.88 12.53 -15.53
CA ASP A 73 -4.55 13.60 -14.81
C ASP A 73 -6.05 13.50 -15.08
N LEU A 74 -6.82 13.33 -14.02
CA LEU A 74 -8.24 13.03 -14.06
C LEU A 74 -8.98 13.94 -13.11
N SER A 75 -10.05 14.57 -13.57
CA SER A 75 -10.99 15.30 -12.71
C SER A 75 -12.43 14.88 -12.97
N PHE A 76 -13.23 14.83 -11.91
CA PHE A 76 -14.65 14.48 -11.98
C PHE A 76 -15.48 15.28 -10.99
N GLY A 77 -16.69 15.65 -11.40
CA GLY A 77 -17.66 16.36 -10.56
C GLY A 77 -18.71 15.41 -10.00
N TYR A 78 -19.10 15.61 -8.76
CA TYR A 78 -20.19 14.86 -8.09
C TYR A 78 -20.93 15.75 -7.09
N GLU A 79 -22.10 15.30 -6.70
CA GLU A 79 -22.92 15.98 -5.69
C GLU A 79 -23.08 15.08 -4.46
N TRP A 80 -22.84 15.65 -3.28
CA TRP A 80 -23.05 14.99 -2.00
C TRP A 80 -23.94 15.83 -1.11
N LYS A 81 -25.12 15.28 -0.75
CA LYS A 81 -26.12 15.95 0.10
C LYS A 81 -26.46 17.39 -0.32
N GLY A 82 -26.60 17.61 -1.65
CA GLY A 82 -26.95 18.93 -2.20
C GLY A 82 -25.76 19.88 -2.38
N THR A 83 -24.52 19.43 -2.12
CA THR A 83 -23.31 20.24 -2.31
C THR A 83 -22.48 19.62 -3.43
N ALA A 84 -22.06 20.47 -4.40
CA ALA A 84 -21.19 20.04 -5.50
C ALA A 84 -19.73 19.99 -5.05
N TYR A 85 -19.02 18.93 -5.46
CA TYR A 85 -17.61 18.69 -5.22
C TYR A 85 -16.90 18.30 -6.50
N THR A 86 -15.58 18.47 -6.51
CA THR A 86 -14.70 17.99 -7.58
C THR A 86 -13.65 17.08 -6.96
N GLY A 87 -13.45 15.91 -7.56
CA GLY A 87 -12.40 14.96 -7.19
C GLY A 87 -11.41 14.78 -8.33
N ASP A 88 -10.18 14.42 -7.99
CA ASP A 88 -9.06 14.21 -8.92
C ASP A 88 -8.39 12.82 -8.73
N HIS A 89 -8.97 11.98 -7.89
CA HIS A 89 -8.37 10.71 -7.51
C HIS A 89 -9.06 9.53 -8.22
N LEU A 90 -8.35 8.87 -9.15
CA LEU A 90 -8.78 7.57 -9.66
C LEU A 90 -8.84 6.55 -8.51
N THR A 91 -7.76 6.48 -7.73
CA THR A 91 -7.67 5.75 -6.46
C THR A 91 -7.12 6.68 -5.39
N LEU A 92 -7.26 6.36 -4.11
CA LEU A 92 -6.75 7.24 -3.03
C LEU A 92 -5.24 7.45 -3.09
N ARG A 93 -4.50 6.54 -3.72
CA ARG A 93 -3.06 6.68 -3.95
C ARG A 93 -2.72 7.62 -5.11
N GLY A 94 -3.74 8.15 -5.80
CA GLY A 94 -3.59 8.95 -7.00
C GLY A 94 -3.20 8.12 -8.22
N SER A 95 -2.68 8.81 -9.23
CA SER A 95 -2.17 8.20 -10.46
C SER A 95 -0.64 8.16 -10.40
N PRO A 96 -0.02 6.96 -10.33
CA PRO A 96 1.43 6.86 -10.28
C PRO A 96 2.04 7.26 -11.63
N TRP A 97 3.25 7.84 -11.58
CA TRP A 97 4.07 8.08 -12.76
C TRP A 97 4.55 6.76 -13.35
N SER A 98 4.56 6.64 -14.66
CA SER A 98 5.00 5.46 -15.40
C SER A 98 5.79 5.88 -16.64
N SER A 99 6.82 5.11 -16.97
CA SER A 99 7.55 5.28 -18.26
C SER A 99 6.79 4.69 -19.45
N LYS A 100 5.66 4.00 -19.21
CA LYS A 100 4.87 3.33 -20.25
C LYS A 100 3.71 4.23 -20.69
N ARG A 101 3.94 5.03 -21.73
CA ARG A 101 2.94 5.94 -22.31
C ARG A 101 1.65 5.23 -22.71
N GLU A 102 1.76 4.14 -23.49
CA GLU A 102 0.60 3.39 -24.00
C GLU A 102 -0.34 2.87 -22.88
N GLU A 103 0.23 2.47 -21.75
CA GLU A 103 -0.56 2.02 -20.60
C GLU A 103 -1.36 3.17 -19.99
N ILE A 104 -0.76 4.35 -19.88
CA ILE A 104 -1.43 5.54 -19.35
C ILE A 104 -2.48 6.06 -20.33
N GLU A 105 -2.18 6.12 -21.63
CA GLU A 105 -3.16 6.50 -22.67
C GLU A 105 -4.36 5.56 -22.71
N SER A 106 -4.12 4.25 -22.67
CA SER A 106 -5.19 3.23 -22.59
C SER A 106 -6.07 3.40 -21.36
N ARG A 107 -5.47 3.79 -20.23
CA ARG A 107 -6.19 4.05 -18.98
C ARG A 107 -6.99 5.34 -19.06
N ALA A 108 -6.42 6.41 -19.62
CA ALA A 108 -7.08 7.70 -19.82
C ALA A 108 -8.27 7.57 -20.80
N ALA A 109 -8.14 6.77 -21.84
CA ALA A 109 -9.20 6.51 -22.81
C ALA A 109 -10.44 5.82 -22.22
N GLN A 110 -10.31 5.17 -21.04
CA GLN A 110 -11.46 4.58 -20.33
C GLN A 110 -12.36 5.63 -19.66
N TYR A 111 -11.87 6.86 -19.51
CA TYR A 111 -12.57 7.95 -18.85
C TYR A 111 -12.56 9.19 -19.76
N THR A 112 -13.58 9.36 -20.58
CA THR A 112 -13.68 10.52 -21.48
C THR A 112 -14.45 11.65 -20.83
N ALA A 113 -14.08 12.89 -21.11
CA ALA A 113 -14.80 14.06 -20.62
C ALA A 113 -16.30 13.99 -21.02
N GLY A 114 -17.17 14.32 -20.09
CA GLY A 114 -18.63 14.21 -20.25
C GLY A 114 -19.20 12.81 -19.94
N MET A 115 -18.36 11.80 -19.72
CA MET A 115 -18.82 10.44 -19.37
C MET A 115 -19.43 10.43 -17.96
N SER A 116 -20.65 9.89 -17.84
CA SER A 116 -21.29 9.64 -16.56
C SER A 116 -20.82 8.28 -16.00
N THR A 117 -20.43 8.27 -14.74
CA THR A 117 -19.99 7.08 -14.02
C THR A 117 -20.37 7.20 -12.54
N THR A 118 -19.84 6.35 -11.68
CA THR A 118 -20.02 6.43 -10.23
C THR A 118 -18.67 6.62 -9.53
N CYS A 119 -18.68 7.37 -8.44
CA CYS A 119 -17.56 7.51 -7.54
C CYS A 119 -17.96 7.12 -6.12
N ARG A 120 -16.99 6.81 -5.27
CA ARG A 120 -17.19 6.53 -3.85
C ARG A 120 -16.74 7.72 -3.04
N VAL A 121 -17.65 8.27 -2.25
CA VAL A 121 -17.43 9.48 -1.45
C VAL A 121 -17.14 9.09 -0.01
N ASN A 122 -16.10 9.66 0.58
CA ASN A 122 -15.82 9.48 1.99
C ASN A 122 -16.88 10.20 2.84
N PRO A 123 -17.72 9.50 3.61
CA PRO A 123 -18.77 10.14 4.39
C PRO A 123 -18.25 11.03 5.53
N ALA A 124 -17.01 10.82 5.98
CA ALA A 124 -16.36 11.64 7.01
C ALA A 124 -15.71 12.90 6.45
N ASP A 125 -15.30 12.87 5.17
CA ASP A 125 -14.72 14.01 4.46
C ASP A 125 -15.20 13.99 3.00
N PRO A 126 -16.33 14.63 2.68
CA PRO A 126 -16.92 14.59 1.35
C PRO A 126 -16.07 15.19 0.23
N ALA A 127 -15.03 15.96 0.54
CA ALA A 127 -14.08 16.44 -0.45
C ALA A 127 -13.18 15.31 -1.01
N VAL A 128 -13.12 14.18 -0.32
CA VAL A 128 -12.36 12.99 -0.73
C VAL A 128 -13.29 11.99 -1.40
N ALA A 129 -13.14 11.82 -2.70
CA ALA A 129 -13.84 10.79 -3.46
C ALA A 129 -12.87 10.05 -4.39
N VAL A 130 -13.19 8.80 -4.71
CA VAL A 130 -12.39 7.96 -5.61
C VAL A 130 -13.29 7.29 -6.64
N LEU A 131 -12.82 7.14 -7.87
CA LEU A 131 -13.53 6.38 -8.91
C LEU A 131 -13.39 4.87 -8.71
N LYS A 132 -12.24 4.42 -8.23
CA LYS A 132 -11.97 3.01 -7.93
C LYS A 132 -11.43 2.85 -6.51
N PRO A 133 -11.96 1.91 -5.72
CA PRO A 133 -11.35 1.59 -4.43
C PRO A 133 -9.96 0.97 -4.64
N ASP A 134 -9.07 1.19 -3.69
CA ASP A 134 -7.74 0.58 -3.70
C ASP A 134 -7.81 -0.95 -3.71
N SER A 135 -6.76 -1.59 -4.24
CA SER A 135 -6.66 -3.05 -4.28
C SER A 135 -6.56 -3.65 -2.87
N LEU A 136 -7.22 -4.80 -2.67
CA LEU A 136 -7.09 -5.62 -1.46
C LEU A 136 -5.85 -6.54 -1.50
N ALA A 137 -5.06 -6.50 -2.58
CA ALA A 137 -3.88 -7.35 -2.74
C ALA A 137 -2.90 -7.33 -1.54
N PRO A 138 -2.67 -6.19 -0.85
CA PRO A 138 -1.83 -6.19 0.35
C PRO A 138 -2.30 -7.15 1.44
N GLY A 139 -3.61 -7.41 1.56
CA GLY A 139 -4.15 -8.36 2.52
C GLY A 139 -3.76 -9.82 2.23
N TYR A 140 -3.67 -10.18 0.97
CA TYR A 140 -3.25 -11.53 0.57
C TYR A 140 -1.76 -11.78 0.78
N SER A 141 -0.94 -10.73 0.86
CA SER A 141 0.52 -10.84 1.05
C SER A 141 0.95 -10.79 2.52
N ILE A 142 0.02 -10.60 3.46
CA ILE A 142 0.31 -10.45 4.90
C ILE A 142 0.96 -11.70 5.52
N TRP A 143 0.64 -12.90 4.98
CA TRP A 143 1.19 -14.16 5.47
C TRP A 143 2.72 -14.23 5.31
N PHE A 144 3.28 -13.62 4.26
CA PHE A 144 4.71 -13.67 3.98
C PHE A 144 5.55 -12.97 5.07
N PRO A 145 5.35 -11.69 5.39
CA PRO A 145 6.06 -11.08 6.53
C PRO A 145 5.67 -11.70 7.88
N GLY A 146 4.48 -12.31 8.00
CA GLY A 146 4.08 -13.08 9.17
C GLY A 146 5.02 -14.25 9.48
N LEU A 147 5.58 -14.90 8.44
CA LEU A 147 6.59 -15.96 8.62
C LEU A 147 7.87 -15.46 9.29
N PHE A 148 8.28 -14.23 9.00
CA PHE A 148 9.45 -13.62 9.66
C PHE A 148 9.19 -13.35 11.14
N VAL A 149 7.97 -12.97 11.51
CA VAL A 149 7.59 -12.81 12.93
C VAL A 149 7.70 -14.15 13.65
N VAL A 150 7.07 -15.19 13.12
CA VAL A 150 7.07 -16.53 13.73
C VAL A 150 8.48 -17.11 13.75
N GLY A 151 9.22 -17.01 12.64
CA GLY A 151 10.59 -17.51 12.53
C GLY A 151 11.55 -16.78 13.47
N GLY A 152 11.49 -15.45 13.52
CA GLY A 152 12.32 -14.63 14.40
C GLY A 152 12.07 -14.92 15.89
N LEU A 153 10.79 -15.01 16.29
CA LEU A 153 10.42 -15.40 17.65
C LEU A 153 10.86 -16.83 17.97
N GLY A 154 10.72 -17.77 17.01
CA GLY A 154 11.15 -19.15 17.17
C GLY A 154 12.66 -19.28 17.40
N ILE A 155 13.47 -18.54 16.64
CA ILE A 155 14.94 -18.48 16.81
C ILE A 155 15.28 -17.92 18.20
N SER A 156 14.66 -16.81 18.59
CA SER A 156 14.90 -16.17 19.89
C SER A 156 14.50 -17.10 21.04
N TRP A 157 13.33 -17.74 20.93
CA TRP A 157 12.83 -18.69 21.94
C TRP A 157 13.76 -19.88 22.10
N ARG A 158 14.16 -20.51 20.98
CA ARG A 158 15.08 -21.64 21.01
C ARG A 158 16.46 -21.27 21.59
N ALA A 159 16.96 -20.10 21.28
CA ALA A 159 18.22 -19.60 21.83
C ALA A 159 18.12 -19.30 23.34
N ALA A 160 16.97 -18.79 23.80
CA ALA A 160 16.76 -18.49 25.23
C ALA A 160 16.53 -19.74 26.09
N PHE A 161 15.67 -20.66 25.61
CA PHE A 161 15.16 -21.78 26.41
C PHE A 161 15.57 -23.18 25.92
N GLY A 162 16.23 -23.28 24.76
CA GLY A 162 16.66 -24.56 24.21
C GLY A 162 17.64 -25.26 25.14
N LYS A 163 17.28 -26.49 25.60
CA LYS A 163 18.18 -27.36 26.36
C LYS A 163 19.34 -27.77 25.47
N LYS A 164 20.59 -27.71 25.97
CA LYS A 164 21.74 -28.33 25.30
C LYS A 164 21.46 -29.82 25.23
N THR A 165 21.19 -30.36 24.06
CA THR A 165 21.33 -31.79 23.81
C THR A 165 22.83 -32.08 23.90
N LYS A 166 23.26 -32.69 25.01
CA LYS A 166 24.59 -33.28 25.09
C LYS A 166 24.68 -34.45 24.09
N PRO A 167 25.77 -34.53 23.35
CA PRO A 167 26.04 -35.72 22.54
C PRO A 167 26.29 -36.94 23.41
#